data_9247c408f564b202d7a5029394a3fee9
#
_entry.id   9247c408f564b202d7a5029394a3fee9
#
_cell.length_a   1.000
_cell.length_b   1.000
_cell.length_c   1.000
_cell.angle_alpha   90.00
_cell.angle_beta   90.00
_cell.angle_gamma   90.00
#
_symmetry.space_group_name_H-M   'P 1'
#
loop_
_entity.id
_entity.type
_entity.pdbx_description
1 polymer ?
#
loop_
_entity_poly.entity_id
_entity_poly.type
_entity_poly.pdbx_seq_one_letter_code
_entity_poly.pdbx_strand_id
1 'polypeptide(L)'
;MRVIGIDGGASKVAGAVVTKIDSKTFKIDGEVIEEYYNDQKGYNYNFQPSDIQMQKNKSPLSADEIQQGKVYVNTIISIIEKLMTKDSTLISIGMPGLKTKNNRGIDIMANGPRIPNLHQKISDHFGKSIKIMNLQSDAEMCVWGEEYAPNGSFRKINNAYYIGGGTGIADGLKLKNQICSFEKVTNWIARCWELK
;
A
#
# COMPACT_ATOMS: atom_id res chain seq x y z
N MET A 1 11.45 -14.61 -10.79
CA MET A 1 10.60 -14.48 -9.59
C MET A 1 9.45 -13.56 -9.97
N ARG A 2 8.23 -14.02 -9.79
CA ARG A 2 7.01 -13.25 -10.05
C ARG A 2 6.39 -12.88 -8.70
N VAL A 3 5.91 -11.66 -8.60
CA VAL A 3 5.26 -11.12 -7.40
C VAL A 3 3.99 -10.41 -7.84
N ILE A 4 2.90 -10.58 -7.11
CA ILE A 4 1.73 -9.71 -7.28
C ILE A 4 1.98 -8.47 -6.42
N GLY A 5 2.06 -7.32 -7.07
CA GLY A 5 2.12 -6.01 -6.44
C GLY A 5 0.72 -5.42 -6.32
N ILE A 6 0.34 -5.00 -5.13
CA ILE A 6 -0.94 -4.33 -4.85
C ILE A 6 -0.65 -2.92 -4.35
N ASP A 7 -1.22 -1.94 -5.02
CA ASP A 7 -1.26 -0.54 -4.60
C ASP A 7 -2.68 -0.21 -4.12
N GLY A 8 -2.86 -0.20 -2.80
CA GLY A 8 -4.12 0.15 -2.17
C GLY A 8 -4.14 1.63 -1.84
N GLY A 9 -4.83 2.41 -2.66
CA GLY A 9 -5.05 3.83 -2.42
C GLY A 9 -6.19 4.11 -1.44
N ALA A 10 -6.59 5.39 -1.34
CA ALA A 10 -7.74 5.79 -0.52
C ALA A 10 -9.10 5.52 -1.21
N SER A 11 -9.15 5.52 -2.55
CA SER A 11 -10.38 5.38 -3.34
C SER A 11 -10.46 4.10 -4.17
N LYS A 12 -9.31 3.52 -4.52
CA LYS A 12 -9.21 2.32 -5.36
C LYS A 12 -8.02 1.45 -4.96
N VAL A 13 -8.04 0.24 -5.44
CA VAL A 13 -6.89 -0.67 -5.43
C VAL A 13 -6.45 -0.91 -6.88
N ALA A 14 -5.15 -0.86 -7.12
CA ALA A 14 -4.55 -1.32 -8.37
C ALA A 14 -3.64 -2.52 -8.09
N GLY A 15 -3.58 -3.46 -9.00
CA GLY A 15 -2.71 -4.62 -8.87
C GLY A 15 -2.12 -5.06 -10.20
N ALA A 16 -0.91 -5.58 -10.16
CA ALA A 16 -0.23 -6.13 -11.32
C ALA A 16 0.72 -7.26 -10.95
N VAL A 17 1.02 -8.11 -11.90
CA VAL A 17 2.14 -9.05 -11.78
C VAL A 17 3.43 -8.31 -12.09
N VAL A 18 4.41 -8.46 -11.22
CA VAL A 18 5.74 -7.88 -11.38
C VAL A 18 6.76 -8.99 -11.53
N THR A 19 7.58 -8.90 -12.57
CA THR A 19 8.65 -9.86 -12.84
C THR A 19 10.02 -9.20 -12.78
N LYS A 20 10.97 -9.94 -12.24
CA LYS A 20 12.37 -9.53 -12.21
C LYS A 20 13.01 -9.81 -13.56
N ILE A 21 13.61 -8.78 -14.19
CA ILE A 21 14.36 -8.89 -15.45
C ILE A 21 15.84 -9.23 -15.15
N ASP A 22 16.45 -8.45 -14.26
CA ASP A 22 17.84 -8.61 -13.83
C ASP A 22 18.00 -8.31 -12.32
N SER A 23 19.21 -8.17 -11.83
CA SER A 23 19.48 -7.93 -10.40
C SER A 23 18.85 -6.64 -9.84
N LYS A 24 18.59 -5.64 -10.70
CA LYS A 24 18.15 -4.29 -10.33
C LYS A 24 16.98 -3.79 -11.17
N THR A 25 16.33 -4.64 -11.98
CA THR A 25 15.26 -4.19 -12.87
C THR A 25 14.06 -5.11 -12.75
N PHE A 26 12.90 -4.48 -12.55
CA PHE A 26 11.62 -5.15 -12.48
C PHE A 26 10.64 -4.49 -13.45
N LYS A 27 9.75 -5.25 -14.02
CA LYS A 27 8.69 -4.73 -14.91
C LYS A 27 7.33 -5.30 -14.53
N ILE A 28 6.29 -4.56 -14.89
CA ILE A 28 4.93 -5.07 -14.91
C ILE A 28 4.83 -6.08 -16.06
N ASP A 29 4.23 -7.23 -15.78
CA ASP A 29 4.04 -8.33 -16.71
C ASP A 29 2.54 -8.58 -16.91
N GLY A 30 2.01 -8.12 -18.01
CA GLY A 30 0.59 -8.10 -18.32
C GLY A 30 -0.09 -6.79 -18.00
N GLU A 31 -1.38 -6.86 -17.71
CA GLU A 31 -2.23 -5.70 -17.45
C GLU A 31 -2.20 -5.28 -15.97
N VAL A 32 -2.48 -3.99 -15.73
CA VAL A 32 -2.80 -3.47 -14.40
C VAL A 32 -4.31 -3.59 -14.23
N ILE A 33 -4.75 -4.26 -13.17
CA ILE A 33 -6.17 -4.36 -12.81
C ILE A 33 -6.47 -3.31 -11.76
N GLU A 34 -7.53 -2.55 -11.93
CA GLU A 34 -8.00 -1.56 -10.97
C GLU A 34 -9.43 -1.84 -10.56
N GLU A 35 -9.74 -1.65 -9.28
CA GLU A 35 -11.08 -1.70 -8.72
C GLU A 35 -11.31 -0.54 -7.75
N TYR A 36 -12.44 0.13 -7.89
CA TYR A 36 -12.84 1.21 -6.99
C TYR A 36 -13.62 0.64 -5.81
N TYR A 37 -13.37 1.16 -4.61
CA TYR A 37 -14.09 0.72 -3.41
C TYR A 37 -15.57 1.07 -3.44
N ASN A 38 -15.93 2.23 -4.03
CA ASN A 38 -17.32 2.69 -4.13
C ASN A 38 -18.17 1.86 -5.10
N ASP A 39 -17.55 1.08 -5.98
CA ASP A 39 -18.26 0.14 -6.86
C ASP A 39 -18.54 -1.20 -6.16
N GLN A 40 -18.00 -1.41 -4.96
CA GLN A 40 -18.10 -2.67 -4.26
C GLN A 40 -19.36 -2.76 -3.40
N LYS A 41 -19.96 -3.95 -3.35
CA LYS A 41 -21.11 -4.22 -2.49
C LYS A 41 -20.76 -3.96 -1.01
N GLY A 42 -21.61 -3.16 -0.36
CA GLY A 42 -21.46 -2.85 1.05
C GLY A 42 -20.56 -1.65 1.34
N TYR A 43 -20.14 -0.91 0.30
CA TYR A 43 -19.47 0.37 0.48
C TYR A 43 -20.41 1.38 1.15
N ASN A 44 -19.93 2.04 2.19
CA ASN A 44 -20.68 3.07 2.90
C ASN A 44 -20.24 4.46 2.42
N TYR A 45 -21.06 5.11 1.60
CA TYR A 45 -20.79 6.47 1.09
C TYR A 45 -20.78 7.55 2.17
N ASN A 46 -21.39 7.28 3.32
CA ASN A 46 -21.44 8.21 4.44
C ASN A 46 -20.35 7.94 5.48
N PHE A 47 -19.48 6.93 5.23
CA PHE A 47 -18.39 6.61 6.15
C PHE A 47 -17.43 7.80 6.28
N GLN A 48 -17.15 8.18 7.53
CA GLN A 48 -16.13 9.16 7.87
C GLN A 48 -15.10 8.49 8.79
N PRO A 49 -13.80 8.59 8.46
CA PRO A 49 -12.76 8.11 9.36
C PRO A 49 -12.85 8.83 10.71
N SER A 50 -12.58 8.12 11.78
CA SER A 50 -12.45 8.75 13.09
C SER A 50 -11.27 9.73 13.12
N ASP A 51 -11.34 10.73 13.99
CA ASP A 51 -10.26 11.70 14.17
C ASP A 51 -8.90 11.02 14.42
N ILE A 52 -7.84 11.58 13.85
CA ILE A 52 -6.48 11.02 13.96
C ILE A 52 -6.01 10.91 15.42
N GLN A 53 -6.37 11.86 16.27
CA GLN A 53 -6.01 11.79 17.69
C GLN A 53 -6.74 10.66 18.42
N MET A 54 -8.01 10.43 18.07
CA MET A 54 -8.75 9.26 18.56
C MET A 54 -8.12 7.96 18.11
N GLN A 55 -7.69 7.89 16.85
CA GLN A 55 -6.99 6.71 16.31
C GLN A 55 -5.65 6.47 17.03
N LYS A 56 -4.85 7.53 17.27
CA LYS A 56 -3.60 7.47 18.06
C LYS A 56 -3.84 6.96 19.49
N ASN A 57 -4.96 7.33 20.09
CA ASN A 57 -5.38 6.87 21.42
C ASN A 57 -6.01 5.47 21.39
N LYS A 58 -5.93 4.77 20.26
CA LYS A 58 -6.44 3.41 20.07
C LYS A 58 -7.93 3.26 20.40
N SER A 59 -8.75 4.25 20.03
CA SER A 59 -10.21 4.13 20.13
C SER A 59 -10.70 2.86 19.43
N PRO A 60 -11.74 2.19 19.95
CA PRO A 60 -12.32 1.02 19.28
C PRO A 60 -12.77 1.35 17.86
N LEU A 61 -12.73 0.35 16.97
CA LEU A 61 -13.28 0.48 15.63
C LEU A 61 -14.81 0.55 15.73
N SER A 62 -15.42 1.51 15.03
CA SER A 62 -16.88 1.56 14.89
C SER A 62 -17.40 0.43 13.98
N ALA A 63 -18.70 0.14 14.06
CA ALA A 63 -19.34 -0.83 13.17
C ALA A 63 -19.18 -0.43 11.68
N ASP A 64 -19.34 0.86 11.39
CA ASP A 64 -19.17 1.41 10.04
C ASP A 64 -17.71 1.28 9.56
N GLU A 65 -16.74 1.53 10.43
CA GLU A 65 -15.32 1.38 10.11
C GLU A 65 -14.97 -0.10 9.84
N ILE A 66 -15.51 -1.02 10.63
CA ILE A 66 -15.35 -2.46 10.40
C ILE A 66 -15.95 -2.87 9.06
N GLN A 67 -17.16 -2.38 8.75
CA GLN A 67 -17.83 -2.67 7.48
C GLN A 67 -17.05 -2.11 6.30
N GLN A 68 -16.61 -0.86 6.38
CA GLN A 68 -15.80 -0.24 5.34
C GLN A 68 -14.46 -0.97 5.17
N GLY A 69 -13.83 -1.38 6.25
CA GLY A 69 -12.62 -2.20 6.23
C GLY A 69 -12.81 -3.56 5.55
N LYS A 70 -13.98 -4.18 5.64
CA LYS A 70 -14.31 -5.41 4.89
C LYS A 70 -14.35 -5.15 3.39
N VAL A 71 -14.91 -4.02 2.95
CA VAL A 71 -14.93 -3.64 1.53
C VAL A 71 -13.50 -3.55 1.00
N TYR A 72 -12.61 -2.84 1.69
CA TYR A 72 -11.21 -2.71 1.30
C TYR A 72 -10.50 -4.07 1.18
N VAL A 73 -10.67 -4.92 2.19
CA VAL A 73 -10.09 -6.28 2.18
C VAL A 73 -10.60 -7.10 1.01
N ASN A 74 -11.92 -7.10 0.76
CA ASN A 74 -12.53 -7.88 -0.32
C ASN A 74 -12.07 -7.39 -1.70
N THR A 75 -11.91 -6.08 -1.88
CA THR A 75 -11.40 -5.51 -3.13
C THR A 75 -9.95 -5.95 -3.38
N ILE A 76 -9.10 -5.94 -2.35
CA ILE A 76 -7.72 -6.46 -2.45
C ILE A 76 -7.74 -7.95 -2.81
N ILE A 77 -8.57 -8.73 -2.16
CA ILE A 77 -8.71 -10.17 -2.44
C ILE A 77 -9.14 -10.39 -3.90
N SER A 78 -10.15 -9.67 -4.38
CA SER A 78 -10.64 -9.76 -5.76
C SER A 78 -9.53 -9.54 -6.79
N ILE A 79 -8.70 -8.51 -6.59
CA ILE A 79 -7.58 -8.23 -7.50
C ILE A 79 -6.53 -9.35 -7.42
N ILE A 80 -6.20 -9.83 -6.22
CA ILE A 80 -5.25 -10.94 -6.06
C ILE A 80 -5.75 -12.17 -6.81
N GLU A 81 -7.03 -12.54 -6.66
CA GLU A 81 -7.65 -13.68 -7.35
C GLU A 81 -7.53 -13.56 -8.88
N LYS A 82 -7.78 -12.37 -9.43
CA LYS A 82 -7.67 -12.09 -10.88
C LYS A 82 -6.24 -12.19 -11.41
N LEU A 83 -5.25 -11.88 -10.57
CA LEU A 83 -3.83 -11.88 -10.94
C LEU A 83 -3.11 -13.18 -10.61
N MET A 84 -3.71 -14.02 -9.75
CA MET A 84 -3.09 -15.28 -9.35
C MET A 84 -2.95 -16.25 -10.51
N THR A 85 -1.76 -16.85 -10.59
CA THR A 85 -1.47 -18.02 -11.44
C THR A 85 -0.85 -19.09 -10.54
N LYS A 86 -0.69 -20.29 -11.05
CA LYS A 86 -0.04 -21.40 -10.30
C LYS A 86 1.35 -21.05 -9.77
N ASP A 87 2.04 -20.09 -10.43
CA ASP A 87 3.40 -19.68 -10.10
C ASP A 87 3.50 -18.40 -9.25
N SER A 88 2.38 -17.73 -8.97
CA SER A 88 2.33 -16.45 -8.26
C SER A 88 1.93 -16.67 -6.81
N THR A 89 2.90 -16.93 -5.95
CA THR A 89 2.64 -17.18 -4.52
C THR A 89 3.07 -16.04 -3.60
N LEU A 90 3.83 -15.06 -4.11
CA LEU A 90 4.33 -13.95 -3.32
C LEU A 90 3.53 -12.68 -3.61
N ILE A 91 3.03 -12.01 -2.56
CA ILE A 91 2.22 -10.80 -2.65
C ILE A 91 2.85 -9.70 -1.83
N SER A 92 2.99 -8.53 -2.43
CA SER A 92 3.42 -7.29 -1.80
C SER A 92 2.29 -6.28 -1.85
N ILE A 93 1.96 -5.66 -0.72
CA ILE A 93 0.84 -4.72 -0.60
C ILE A 93 1.36 -3.41 -0.04
N GLY A 94 1.18 -2.32 -0.80
CA GLY A 94 1.31 -0.95 -0.36
C GLY A 94 -0.04 -0.38 0.05
N MET A 95 -0.08 0.33 1.16
CA MET A 95 -1.29 0.98 1.67
C MET A 95 -0.91 2.32 2.31
N PRO A 96 -1.78 3.33 2.25
CA PRO A 96 -1.59 4.56 3.01
C PRO A 96 -1.74 4.31 4.52
N GLY A 97 -1.42 5.32 5.30
CA GLY A 97 -1.56 5.31 6.75
C GLY A 97 -0.43 4.62 7.51
N LEU A 98 -0.46 4.73 8.84
CA LEU A 98 0.53 4.12 9.71
C LEU A 98 0.20 2.65 9.94
N LYS A 99 1.22 1.81 9.78
CA LYS A 99 1.10 0.36 9.96
C LYS A 99 1.10 -0.01 11.45
N THR A 100 0.55 -1.16 11.74
CA THR A 100 0.71 -1.82 13.05
C THR A 100 2.19 -2.08 13.33
N LYS A 101 2.56 -2.24 14.61
CA LYS A 101 3.94 -2.50 15.04
C LYS A 101 4.63 -3.66 14.29
N ASN A 102 3.87 -4.65 13.85
CA ASN A 102 4.37 -5.80 13.10
C ASN A 102 4.24 -5.65 11.58
N ASN A 103 3.83 -4.48 11.07
CA ASN A 103 3.57 -4.19 9.67
C ASN A 103 2.57 -5.16 8.99
N ARG A 104 1.57 -5.64 9.74
CA ARG A 104 0.54 -6.57 9.23
C ARG A 104 -0.86 -5.98 9.17
N GLY A 105 -1.02 -4.72 9.50
CA GLY A 105 -2.29 -4.01 9.48
C GLY A 105 -2.08 -2.51 9.43
N ILE A 106 -3.18 -1.77 9.50
CA ILE A 106 -3.22 -0.32 9.46
C ILE A 106 -3.85 0.18 10.76
N ASP A 107 -3.07 0.87 11.58
CA ASP A 107 -3.50 1.41 12.88
C ASP A 107 -4.06 2.83 12.76
N ILE A 108 -3.56 3.62 11.79
CA ILE A 108 -4.01 5.00 11.58
C ILE A 108 -4.19 5.23 10.08
N MET A 109 -5.35 5.71 9.68
CA MET A 109 -5.66 6.05 8.29
C MET A 109 -6.55 7.29 8.22
N ALA A 110 -6.03 8.36 7.62
CA ALA A 110 -6.72 9.64 7.54
C ALA A 110 -7.93 9.61 6.59
N ASN A 111 -7.81 8.94 5.45
CA ASN A 111 -8.78 8.96 4.37
C ASN A 111 -9.39 7.58 4.09
N GLY A 112 -9.58 6.76 5.13
CA GLY A 112 -10.14 5.43 5.00
C GLY A 112 -10.27 4.72 6.35
N PRO A 113 -10.71 3.46 6.36
CA PRO A 113 -10.86 2.68 7.58
C PRO A 113 -9.52 2.15 8.10
N ARG A 114 -9.35 2.10 9.42
CA ARG A 114 -8.28 1.30 10.02
C ARG A 114 -8.57 -0.19 9.80
N ILE A 115 -7.54 -0.95 9.49
CA ILE A 115 -7.65 -2.40 9.26
C ILE A 115 -6.47 -3.09 9.97
N PRO A 116 -6.46 -3.16 11.31
CA PRO A 116 -5.30 -3.66 12.06
C PRO A 116 -4.96 -5.13 11.78
N ASN A 117 -5.89 -5.89 11.23
CA ASN A 117 -5.73 -7.30 10.89
C ASN A 117 -5.80 -7.57 9.37
N LEU A 118 -5.42 -6.60 8.52
CA LEU A 118 -5.49 -6.71 7.06
C LEU A 118 -4.78 -7.97 6.53
N HIS A 119 -3.52 -8.16 6.91
CA HIS A 119 -2.72 -9.31 6.51
C HIS A 119 -3.38 -10.64 6.92
N GLN A 120 -3.90 -10.72 8.15
CA GLN A 120 -4.56 -11.93 8.65
C GLN A 120 -5.81 -12.26 7.81
N LYS A 121 -6.66 -11.27 7.54
CA LYS A 121 -7.89 -11.48 6.76
C LYS A 121 -7.60 -12.00 5.35
N ILE A 122 -6.57 -11.45 4.69
CA ILE A 122 -6.17 -11.93 3.36
C ILE A 122 -5.56 -13.34 3.48
N SER A 123 -4.72 -13.58 4.48
CA SER A 123 -4.14 -14.92 4.71
C SER A 123 -5.18 -15.98 5.02
N ASP A 124 -6.22 -15.64 5.77
CA ASP A 124 -7.31 -16.58 6.09
C ASP A 124 -8.10 -16.97 4.84
N HIS A 125 -8.27 -16.04 3.89
CA HIS A 125 -8.97 -16.30 2.62
C HIS A 125 -8.19 -17.27 1.73
N PHE A 126 -6.89 -17.07 1.57
CA PHE A 126 -6.06 -17.86 0.65
C PHE A 126 -5.36 -19.05 1.29
N GLY A 127 -5.33 -19.12 2.61
CA GLY A 127 -4.63 -20.18 3.36
C GLY A 127 -3.13 -20.20 3.04
N LYS A 128 -2.58 -21.40 2.81
CA LYS A 128 -1.15 -21.62 2.53
C LYS A 128 -0.77 -21.42 1.05
N SER A 129 -1.73 -21.09 0.18
CA SER A 129 -1.47 -20.94 -1.26
C SER A 129 -0.68 -19.69 -1.63
N ILE A 130 -0.63 -18.71 -0.73
CA ILE A 130 0.11 -17.48 -0.93
C ILE A 130 1.04 -17.16 0.25
N LYS A 131 2.07 -16.35 -0.03
CA LYS A 131 2.90 -15.70 0.98
C LYS A 131 2.76 -14.19 0.84
N ILE A 132 2.24 -13.54 1.87
CA ILE A 132 2.10 -12.08 1.91
C ILE A 132 3.32 -11.51 2.64
N MET A 133 3.93 -10.48 2.02
CA MET A 133 5.00 -9.70 2.66
C MET A 133 4.40 -8.76 3.71
N ASN A 134 5.24 -8.22 4.58
CA ASN A 134 4.83 -7.13 5.45
C ASN A 134 4.31 -5.95 4.61
N LEU A 135 3.27 -5.28 5.10
CA LEU A 135 2.71 -4.11 4.41
C LEU A 135 3.76 -3.01 4.29
N GLN A 136 3.74 -2.35 3.16
CA GLN A 136 4.61 -1.23 2.84
C GLN A 136 3.80 0.08 2.77
N SER A 137 4.47 1.21 2.88
CA SER A 137 3.86 2.50 2.53
C SER A 137 3.64 2.57 1.02
N ASP A 138 2.48 3.09 0.59
CA ASP A 138 2.19 3.41 -0.80
C ASP A 138 3.26 4.35 -1.40
N ALA A 139 3.65 5.38 -0.66
CA ALA A 139 4.70 6.32 -1.07
C ALA A 139 6.07 5.65 -1.24
N GLU A 140 6.47 4.77 -0.32
CA GLU A 140 7.73 4.02 -0.45
C GLU A 140 7.70 3.10 -1.66
N MET A 141 6.57 2.47 -1.97
CA MET A 141 6.42 1.63 -3.15
C MET A 141 6.57 2.43 -4.45
N CYS A 142 6.06 3.66 -4.51
CA CYS A 142 6.30 4.56 -5.65
C CYS A 142 7.80 4.83 -5.84
N VAL A 143 8.53 5.13 -4.77
CA VAL A 143 9.99 5.35 -4.84
C VAL A 143 10.73 4.11 -5.31
N TRP A 144 10.34 2.92 -4.84
CA TRP A 144 10.89 1.66 -5.32
C TRP A 144 10.59 1.45 -6.81
N GLY A 145 9.38 1.82 -7.26
CA GLY A 145 9.02 1.81 -8.68
C GLY A 145 9.94 2.71 -9.51
N GLU A 146 10.15 3.96 -9.08
CA GLU A 146 11.03 4.91 -9.75
C GLU A 146 12.51 4.47 -9.77
N GLU A 147 12.95 3.69 -8.80
CA GLU A 147 14.32 3.17 -8.77
C GLU A 147 14.50 1.92 -9.65
N TYR A 148 13.52 1.01 -9.66
CA TYR A 148 13.71 -0.33 -10.22
C TYR A 148 12.93 -0.61 -11.50
N ALA A 149 11.97 0.24 -11.90
CA ALA A 149 11.32 0.09 -13.21
C ALA A 149 12.30 0.41 -14.35
N PRO A 150 12.16 -0.18 -15.54
CA PRO A 150 13.05 0.07 -16.67
C PRO A 150 13.22 1.55 -17.01
N ASN A 151 12.11 2.32 -16.91
CA ASN A 151 12.05 3.74 -17.22
C ASN A 151 11.97 4.61 -15.96
N GLY A 152 12.31 4.06 -14.79
CA GLY A 152 12.19 4.78 -13.53
C GLY A 152 13.11 5.98 -13.44
N SER A 153 12.57 7.10 -12.94
CA SER A 153 13.24 8.42 -12.93
C SER A 153 14.38 8.50 -11.91
N PHE A 154 14.41 7.61 -10.92
CA PHE A 154 15.44 7.60 -9.88
C PHE A 154 16.68 6.78 -10.22
N ARG A 155 16.61 6.04 -11.31
CA ARG A 155 17.75 5.25 -11.80
C ARG A 155 18.95 6.16 -12.06
N LYS A 156 20.12 5.76 -11.57
CA LYS A 156 21.39 6.49 -11.75
C LYS A 156 21.44 7.90 -11.13
N ILE A 157 20.47 8.24 -10.28
CA ILE A 157 20.45 9.49 -9.53
C ILE A 157 20.80 9.19 -8.07
N ASN A 158 21.78 9.89 -7.51
CA ASN A 158 22.24 9.65 -6.14
C ASN A 158 21.25 10.12 -5.07
N ASN A 159 20.61 11.28 -5.32
CA ASN A 159 19.67 11.89 -4.39
C ASN A 159 18.44 12.31 -5.18
N ALA A 160 17.26 11.89 -4.73
CA ALA A 160 16.00 12.19 -5.38
C ALA A 160 14.88 12.27 -4.34
N TYR A 161 13.90 13.10 -4.62
CA TYR A 161 12.70 13.24 -3.82
C TYR A 161 11.47 12.99 -4.70
N TYR A 162 10.61 12.10 -4.24
CA TYR A 162 9.32 11.78 -4.88
C TYR A 162 8.22 12.56 -4.20
N ILE A 163 7.39 13.22 -4.99
CA ILE A 163 6.12 13.82 -4.56
C ILE A 163 5.03 13.27 -5.48
N GLY A 164 4.04 12.62 -4.91
CA GLY A 164 2.85 12.14 -5.59
C GLY A 164 1.60 12.82 -5.04
N GLY A 165 0.70 13.23 -5.92
CA GLY A 165 -0.58 13.82 -5.57
C GLY A 165 -1.74 12.92 -5.97
N GLY A 166 -2.75 12.81 -5.12
CA GLY A 166 -3.99 12.08 -5.34
C GLY A 166 -5.03 12.57 -4.34
N THR A 167 -5.75 11.66 -3.68
CA THR A 167 -6.62 12.00 -2.53
C THR A 167 -5.82 12.62 -1.39
N GLY A 168 -4.54 12.28 -1.28
CA GLY A 168 -3.57 12.87 -0.36
C GLY A 168 -2.24 13.14 -1.05
N ILE A 169 -1.26 13.58 -0.28
CA ILE A 169 0.12 13.77 -0.72
C ILE A 169 0.96 12.59 -0.23
N ALA A 170 1.64 11.94 -1.15
CA ALA A 170 2.61 10.90 -0.89
C ALA A 170 4.02 11.43 -1.18
N ASP A 171 4.99 11.10 -0.35
CA ASP A 171 6.36 11.51 -0.53
C ASP A 171 7.36 10.39 -0.20
N GLY A 172 8.51 10.43 -0.85
CA GLY A 172 9.55 9.44 -0.66
C GLY A 172 10.93 9.99 -0.99
N LEU A 173 11.96 9.38 -0.45
CA LEU A 173 13.31 9.92 -0.46
C LEU A 173 14.34 8.87 -0.86
N LYS A 174 15.25 9.25 -1.75
CA LYS A 174 16.49 8.54 -2.06
C LYS A 174 17.68 9.44 -1.71
N LEU A 175 18.62 8.93 -0.90
CA LEU A 175 19.87 9.61 -0.54
C LEU A 175 21.05 8.68 -0.72
N LYS A 176 22.12 9.17 -1.32
CA LYS A 176 23.38 8.42 -1.54
C LYS A 176 23.13 7.03 -2.14
N ASN A 177 22.29 6.97 -3.18
CA ASN A 177 21.85 5.75 -3.85
C ASN A 177 21.04 4.76 -2.98
N GLN A 178 20.52 5.18 -1.84
CA GLN A 178 19.70 4.35 -0.98
C GLN A 178 18.30 4.96 -0.82
N ILE A 179 17.27 4.15 -0.97
CA ILE A 179 15.90 4.54 -0.61
C ILE A 179 15.82 4.60 0.90
N CYS A 180 15.37 5.73 1.41
CA CYS A 180 15.28 6.01 2.83
C CYS A 180 13.84 5.85 3.29
N SER A 181 13.61 5.07 4.35
CA SER A 181 12.34 5.15 5.07
C SER A 181 12.27 6.46 5.85
N PHE A 182 11.17 7.19 5.70
CA PHE A 182 10.95 8.43 6.45
C PHE A 182 10.98 8.21 7.96
N GLU A 183 10.56 7.05 8.45
CA GLU A 183 10.62 6.71 9.87
C GLU A 183 12.04 6.85 10.47
N LYS A 184 13.07 6.67 9.63
CA LYS A 184 14.47 6.78 10.06
C LYS A 184 15.04 8.19 9.97
N VAL A 185 14.32 9.13 9.38
CA VAL A 185 14.83 10.47 9.08
C VAL A 185 13.92 11.60 9.60
N THR A 186 12.86 11.29 10.33
CA THR A 186 11.88 12.25 10.87
C THR A 186 12.47 13.30 11.82
N ASN A 187 13.65 13.04 12.37
CA ASN A 187 14.31 13.99 13.27
C ASN A 187 15.03 15.15 12.55
N TRP A 188 15.16 15.09 11.22
CA TRP A 188 15.87 16.12 10.46
C TRP A 188 15.21 16.49 9.12
N ILE A 189 14.17 15.78 8.69
CA ILE A 189 13.41 16.09 7.49
C ILE A 189 11.90 15.95 7.76
N ALA A 190 11.13 16.97 7.43
CA ALA A 190 9.68 16.94 7.48
C ALA A 190 9.11 16.31 6.22
N ARG A 191 8.00 15.61 6.34
CA ARG A 191 7.25 15.13 5.20
C ARG A 191 6.43 16.25 4.57
N CYS A 192 6.15 16.16 3.28
CA CYS A 192 5.38 17.17 2.54
C CYS A 192 4.04 17.52 3.22
N TRP A 193 3.34 16.53 3.74
CA TRP A 193 2.04 16.71 4.38
C TRP A 193 2.12 17.30 5.80
N GLU A 194 3.31 17.37 6.39
CA GLU A 194 3.56 18.03 7.69
C GLU A 194 3.84 19.53 7.53
N LEU A 195 4.18 19.96 6.31
CA LEU A 195 4.41 21.36 5.98
C LEU A 195 3.06 22.02 5.68
N LYS A 196 2.45 22.62 6.68
CA LYS A 196 1.19 23.36 6.57
C LYS A 196 1.45 24.85 6.51
#